data_00fbac55ca3f84eedc80b64084a4400f
#
_entry.id   00fbac55ca3f84eedc80b64084a4400f
#
_cell.length_a   1.000
_cell.length_b   1.000
_cell.length_c   1.000
_cell.angle_alpha   90.00
_cell.angle_beta   90.00
_cell.angle_gamma   90.00
#
_symmetry.space_group_name_H-M   'P 1'
#
loop_
_entity.id
_entity.type
_entity.pdbx_description
1 polymer ?
#
loop_
_entity_poly.entity_id
_entity_poly.type
_entity_poly.pdbx_seq_one_letter_code
_entity_poly.pdbx_strand_id
1 'polypeptide(L)'
;MPTEITIEPVVEADLPLIKSLLTELMEAIADTEGFDVEKSIENFRTLIKDPAQCILVARQRDSLLGFVNFTIRKTMMHPGPSGLIDELVVSKSSRGAGIGKQLIQAVIDKCRESGCYEVEVSTEKSNTKARRFYKTCGFEEDAVLLELGLIEPNDE
;
A
#
# COMPACT_ATOMS: atom_id res chain seq x y z
N MET A 1 27.07 1.09 -13.26
CA MET A 1 26.18 2.15 -12.75
C MET A 1 24.90 1.51 -12.23
N PRO A 2 24.54 1.74 -10.98
CA PRO A 2 23.25 1.26 -10.49
C PRO A 2 22.15 1.96 -11.26
N THR A 3 21.13 1.22 -11.66
CA THR A 3 19.97 1.77 -12.34
C THR A 3 19.12 2.52 -11.33
N GLU A 4 18.74 3.74 -11.67
CA GLU A 4 17.92 4.60 -10.83
C GLU A 4 16.54 3.99 -10.61
N ILE A 5 16.04 4.12 -9.38
CA ILE A 5 14.69 3.71 -9.02
C ILE A 5 13.76 4.90 -9.19
N THR A 6 12.67 4.72 -9.91
CA THR A 6 11.65 5.75 -10.07
C THR A 6 10.37 5.34 -9.36
N ILE A 7 9.73 6.31 -8.69
CA ILE A 7 8.41 6.13 -8.08
C ILE A 7 7.42 6.85 -8.99
N GLU A 8 6.48 6.11 -9.54
CA GLU A 8 5.55 6.62 -10.55
C GLU A 8 4.19 5.94 -10.46
N PRO A 9 3.13 6.55 -11.03
CA PRO A 9 1.82 5.89 -11.06
C PRO A 9 1.88 4.56 -11.82
N VAL A 10 1.15 3.58 -11.32
CA VAL A 10 0.99 2.28 -11.96
C VAL A 10 0.27 2.47 -13.31
N VAL A 11 0.59 1.61 -14.27
CA VAL A 11 -0.14 1.53 -15.54
C VAL A 11 -0.74 0.13 -15.70
N GLU A 12 -1.73 -0.02 -16.57
CA GLU A 12 -2.42 -1.29 -16.78
C GLU A 12 -1.47 -2.41 -17.22
N ALA A 13 -0.45 -2.05 -18.01
CA ALA A 13 0.58 -3.00 -18.47
C ALA A 13 1.42 -3.60 -17.33
N ASP A 14 1.38 -3.00 -16.13
CA ASP A 14 2.09 -3.51 -14.95
C ASP A 14 1.39 -4.70 -14.29
N LEU A 15 0.19 -5.05 -14.72
CA LEU A 15 -0.61 -6.10 -14.11
C LEU A 15 0.14 -7.41 -13.84
N PRO A 16 0.90 -7.98 -14.79
CA PRO A 16 1.65 -9.21 -14.52
C PRO A 16 2.70 -9.04 -13.42
N LEU A 17 3.33 -7.88 -13.33
CA LEU A 17 4.35 -7.59 -12.30
C LEU A 17 3.70 -7.40 -10.93
N ILE A 18 2.54 -6.75 -10.87
CA ILE A 18 1.74 -6.62 -9.64
C ILE A 18 1.31 -8.01 -9.17
N LYS A 19 0.84 -8.86 -10.07
CA LYS A 19 0.46 -10.24 -9.75
C LYS A 19 1.62 -11.02 -9.13
N SER A 20 2.83 -10.87 -9.68
CA SER A 20 4.03 -11.52 -9.15
C SER A 20 4.34 -11.06 -7.72
N LEU A 21 4.22 -9.76 -7.44
CA LEU A 21 4.45 -9.20 -6.11
C LEU A 21 3.40 -9.72 -5.10
N LEU A 22 2.14 -9.79 -5.51
CA LEU A 22 1.06 -10.32 -4.66
C LEU A 22 1.23 -11.81 -4.38
N THR A 23 1.65 -12.58 -5.38
CA THR A 23 1.92 -14.02 -5.23
C THR A 23 3.07 -14.25 -4.23
N GLU A 24 4.13 -13.47 -4.35
CA GLU A 24 5.26 -13.52 -3.43
C GLU A 24 4.83 -13.18 -1.99
N LEU A 25 3.99 -12.16 -1.84
CA LEU A 25 3.44 -11.77 -0.54
C LEU A 25 2.61 -12.91 0.07
N MET A 26 1.74 -13.53 -0.72
CA MET A 26 0.91 -14.64 -0.27
C MET A 26 1.75 -15.83 0.22
N GLU A 27 2.82 -16.16 -0.49
CA GLU A 27 3.72 -17.25 -0.11
C GLU A 27 4.44 -16.98 1.22
N ALA A 28 4.66 -15.70 1.55
CA ALA A 28 5.34 -15.29 2.77
C ALA A 28 4.42 -15.19 3.99
N ILE A 29 3.10 -15.14 3.79
CA ILE A 29 2.11 -15.04 4.86
C ILE A 29 1.71 -16.45 5.32
N ALA A 30 1.84 -16.72 6.63
CA ALA A 30 1.48 -18.02 7.22
C ALA A 30 -0.03 -18.26 7.24
N ASP A 31 -0.81 -17.19 7.39
CA ASP A 31 -2.27 -17.22 7.37
C ASP A 31 -2.76 -16.53 6.10
N THR A 32 -3.21 -17.33 5.13
CA THR A 32 -3.70 -16.83 3.84
C THR A 32 -5.23 -16.83 3.75
N GLU A 33 -5.92 -17.06 4.88
CA GLU A 33 -7.37 -17.06 4.90
C GLU A 33 -7.92 -15.71 4.43
N GLY A 34 -8.81 -15.75 3.45
CA GLY A 34 -9.39 -14.55 2.86
C GLY A 34 -8.52 -13.83 1.83
N PHE A 35 -7.30 -14.33 1.55
CA PHE A 35 -6.41 -13.75 0.55
C PHE A 35 -6.43 -14.58 -0.73
N ASP A 36 -6.90 -13.96 -1.82
CA ASP A 36 -7.03 -14.58 -3.15
C ASP A 36 -6.38 -13.66 -4.18
N VAL A 37 -5.29 -14.13 -4.80
CA VAL A 37 -4.53 -13.35 -5.81
C VAL A 37 -5.41 -12.98 -7.01
N GLU A 38 -6.24 -13.90 -7.50
CA GLU A 38 -7.11 -13.63 -8.64
C GLU A 38 -8.14 -12.55 -8.33
N LYS A 39 -8.71 -12.57 -7.12
CA LYS A 39 -9.62 -11.54 -6.64
C LYS A 39 -8.92 -10.21 -6.48
N SER A 40 -7.69 -10.21 -5.99
CA SER A 40 -6.87 -9.00 -5.86
C SER A 40 -6.57 -8.37 -7.22
N ILE A 41 -6.34 -9.18 -8.24
CA ILE A 41 -6.12 -8.70 -9.62
C ILE A 41 -7.38 -8.09 -10.20
N GLU A 42 -8.54 -8.70 -9.95
CA GLU A 42 -9.84 -8.13 -10.31
C GLU A 42 -10.03 -6.75 -9.67
N ASN A 43 -9.74 -6.67 -8.38
CA ASN A 43 -9.82 -5.42 -7.62
C ASN A 43 -8.85 -4.37 -8.19
N PHE A 44 -7.64 -4.76 -8.55
CA PHE A 44 -6.66 -3.87 -9.18
C PHE A 44 -7.23 -3.21 -10.44
N ARG A 45 -7.87 -3.98 -11.31
CA ARG A 45 -8.47 -3.45 -12.54
C ARG A 45 -9.55 -2.40 -12.27
N THR A 46 -10.27 -2.54 -11.18
CA THR A 46 -11.27 -1.56 -10.73
C THR A 46 -10.60 -0.33 -10.13
N LEU A 47 -9.62 -0.54 -9.25
CA LEU A 47 -8.94 0.53 -8.52
C LEU A 47 -8.18 1.47 -9.45
N ILE A 48 -7.54 0.95 -10.50
CA ILE A 48 -6.75 1.76 -11.43
C ILE A 48 -7.61 2.78 -12.18
N LYS A 49 -8.91 2.55 -12.25
CA LYS A 49 -9.89 3.44 -12.91
C LYS A 49 -10.54 4.42 -11.95
N ASP A 50 -10.36 4.24 -10.65
CA ASP A 50 -10.98 5.08 -9.63
C ASP A 50 -10.11 6.32 -9.37
N PRO A 51 -10.64 7.55 -9.64
CA PRO A 51 -9.87 8.77 -9.47
C PRO A 51 -9.49 9.08 -8.02
N ALA A 52 -10.19 8.49 -7.03
CA ALA A 52 -9.86 8.66 -5.61
C ALA A 52 -8.73 7.74 -5.15
N GLN A 53 -8.40 6.75 -5.97
CA GLN A 53 -7.39 5.74 -5.64
C GLN A 53 -6.06 6.08 -6.30
N CYS A 54 -4.97 5.91 -5.55
CA CYS A 54 -3.62 6.13 -6.06
C CYS A 54 -2.79 4.88 -5.82
N ILE A 55 -2.18 4.37 -6.88
CA ILE A 55 -1.25 3.26 -6.80
C ILE A 55 0.07 3.73 -7.40
N LEU A 56 1.11 3.78 -6.56
CA LEU A 56 2.46 4.15 -6.98
C LEU A 56 3.35 2.91 -6.97
N VAL A 57 4.21 2.80 -7.97
CA VAL A 57 5.14 1.68 -8.10
C VAL A 57 6.57 2.17 -8.02
N ALA A 58 7.44 1.35 -7.44
CA ALA A 58 8.88 1.55 -7.46
C ALA A 58 9.45 0.72 -8.61
N ARG A 59 9.87 1.40 -9.64
CA ARG A 59 10.33 0.78 -10.89
C ARG A 59 11.84 0.90 -11.04
N GLN A 60 12.46 -0.21 -11.43
CA GLN A 60 13.86 -0.24 -11.80
C GLN A 60 13.97 -1.03 -13.11
N ARG A 61 14.27 -0.33 -14.22
CA ARG A 61 14.21 -0.91 -15.58
C ARG A 61 12.81 -1.47 -15.86
N ASP A 62 12.71 -2.76 -16.19
CA ASP A 62 11.45 -3.43 -16.48
C ASP A 62 10.85 -4.16 -15.26
N SER A 63 11.45 -3.98 -14.08
CA SER A 63 11.03 -4.65 -12.84
C SER A 63 10.31 -3.71 -11.91
N LEU A 64 9.34 -4.24 -11.18
CA LEU A 64 8.72 -3.54 -10.05
C LEU A 64 9.32 -4.09 -8.75
N LEU A 65 9.87 -3.19 -7.94
CA LEU A 65 10.46 -3.53 -6.64
C LEU A 65 9.43 -3.48 -5.51
N GLY A 66 8.30 -2.82 -5.74
CA GLY A 66 7.23 -2.70 -4.78
C GLY A 66 6.15 -1.76 -5.27
N PHE A 67 5.08 -1.66 -4.50
CA PHE A 67 4.00 -0.71 -4.76
C PHE A 67 3.34 -0.28 -3.45
N VAL A 68 2.65 0.86 -3.50
CA VAL A 68 1.80 1.34 -2.42
C VAL A 68 0.46 1.75 -3.00
N ASN A 69 -0.63 1.33 -2.33
CA ASN A 69 -2.00 1.68 -2.69
C ASN A 69 -2.57 2.54 -1.58
N PHE A 70 -3.06 3.73 -1.93
CA PHE A 70 -3.64 4.65 -0.95
C PHE A 70 -4.79 5.45 -1.55
N THR A 71 -5.63 5.97 -0.67
CA THR A 71 -6.81 6.76 -1.03
C THR A 71 -6.69 8.14 -0.39
N ILE A 72 -7.18 9.17 -1.07
CA ILE A 72 -7.34 10.49 -0.48
C ILE A 72 -8.82 10.66 -0.16
N ARG A 73 -9.15 10.70 1.14
CA ARG A 73 -10.51 10.69 1.64
C ARG A 73 -10.89 12.05 2.21
N LYS A 74 -12.05 12.55 1.82
CA LYS A 74 -12.61 13.80 2.34
C LYS A 74 -13.52 13.52 3.52
N THR A 75 -13.46 14.39 4.53
CA THR A 75 -14.33 14.34 5.71
C THR A 75 -14.92 15.71 5.96
N MET A 76 -15.99 15.78 6.77
CA MET A 76 -16.65 17.04 7.08
C MET A 76 -15.95 17.84 8.18
N MET A 77 -15.36 17.16 9.14
CA MET A 77 -14.91 17.77 10.40
C MET A 77 -13.43 18.17 10.42
N HIS A 78 -12.67 17.77 9.44
CA HIS A 78 -11.23 18.02 9.40
C HIS A 78 -10.90 19.16 8.44
N PRO A 79 -9.79 19.90 8.66
CA PRO A 79 -9.45 21.04 7.82
C PRO A 79 -9.07 20.70 6.38
N GLY A 80 -8.82 19.43 6.08
CA GLY A 80 -8.50 18.95 4.74
C GLY A 80 -8.76 17.47 4.60
N PRO A 81 -8.49 16.88 3.42
CA PRO A 81 -8.61 15.44 3.22
C PRO A 81 -7.58 14.66 4.03
N SER A 82 -7.77 13.37 4.14
CA SER A 82 -6.83 12.44 4.78
C SER A 82 -6.34 11.43 3.77
N GLY A 83 -5.04 11.15 3.77
CA GLY A 83 -4.48 10.03 3.03
C GLY A 83 -4.63 8.76 3.85
N LEU A 84 -5.06 7.66 3.22
CA LEU A 84 -5.21 6.37 3.86
C LEU A 84 -4.46 5.31 3.05
N ILE A 85 -3.40 4.76 3.63
CA ILE A 85 -2.62 3.70 3.00
C ILE A 85 -3.31 2.37 3.27
N ASP A 86 -3.64 1.64 2.20
CA ASP A 86 -4.28 0.33 2.28
C ASP A 86 -3.27 -0.81 2.19
N GLU A 87 -2.36 -0.76 1.22
CA GLU A 87 -1.34 -1.78 1.03
C GLU A 87 0.01 -1.15 0.72
N LEU A 88 1.05 -1.75 1.30
CA LEU A 88 2.45 -1.47 0.97
C LEU A 88 3.15 -2.82 0.80
N VAL A 89 3.63 -3.08 -0.40
CA VAL A 89 4.28 -4.35 -0.74
C VAL A 89 5.65 -4.06 -1.32
N VAL A 90 6.68 -4.71 -0.79
CA VAL A 90 8.05 -4.61 -1.30
C VAL A 90 8.53 -6.02 -1.64
N SER A 91 9.13 -6.22 -2.80
CA SER A 91 9.63 -7.51 -3.21
C SER A 91 10.68 -8.02 -2.20
N LYS A 92 10.69 -9.33 -2.00
CA LYS A 92 11.58 -9.98 -1.04
C LYS A 92 13.07 -9.67 -1.30
N SER A 93 13.45 -9.66 -2.59
CA SER A 93 14.81 -9.37 -3.02
C SER A 93 15.23 -7.90 -2.83
N SER A 94 14.26 -7.00 -2.65
CA SER A 94 14.50 -5.56 -2.51
C SER A 94 14.36 -5.06 -1.07
N ARG A 95 14.05 -5.94 -0.13
CA ARG A 95 13.93 -5.57 1.29
C ARG A 95 15.29 -5.14 1.83
N GLY A 96 15.27 -4.12 2.69
CA GLY A 96 16.49 -3.54 3.25
C GLY A 96 17.17 -2.51 2.35
N ALA A 97 16.66 -2.27 1.15
CA ALA A 97 17.20 -1.29 0.20
C ALA A 97 16.51 0.09 0.27
N GLY A 98 15.60 0.29 1.24
CA GLY A 98 14.90 1.56 1.43
C GLY A 98 13.73 1.79 0.49
N ILE A 99 13.25 0.78 -0.23
CA ILE A 99 12.17 0.91 -1.19
C ILE A 99 10.86 1.29 -0.49
N GLY A 100 10.54 0.65 0.64
CA GLY A 100 9.36 0.98 1.43
C GLY A 100 9.34 2.43 1.86
N LYS A 101 10.47 2.95 2.33
CA LYS A 101 10.60 4.35 2.73
C LYS A 101 10.40 5.31 1.57
N GLN A 102 10.95 4.98 0.39
CA GLN A 102 10.76 5.80 -0.81
C GLN A 102 9.29 5.85 -1.23
N LEU A 103 8.60 4.71 -1.17
CA LEU A 103 7.17 4.65 -1.47
C LEU A 103 6.35 5.46 -0.47
N ILE A 104 6.62 5.33 0.82
CA ILE A 104 5.93 6.11 1.86
C ILE A 104 6.20 7.61 1.68
N GLN A 105 7.43 8.01 1.38
CA GLN A 105 7.75 9.41 1.15
C GLN A 105 6.97 9.97 -0.05
N ALA A 106 6.81 9.17 -1.11
CA ALA A 106 6.02 9.56 -2.27
C ALA A 106 4.55 9.75 -1.91
N VAL A 107 3.99 8.90 -1.05
CA VAL A 107 2.62 9.07 -0.53
C VAL A 107 2.50 10.38 0.23
N ILE A 108 3.45 10.65 1.13
CA ILE A 108 3.46 11.86 1.94
C ILE A 108 3.49 13.11 1.05
N ASP A 109 4.35 13.12 0.04
CA ASP A 109 4.49 14.23 -0.90
C ASP A 109 3.19 14.44 -1.68
N LYS A 110 2.59 13.37 -2.17
CA LYS A 110 1.32 13.41 -2.91
C LYS A 110 0.19 13.94 -2.03
N CYS A 111 0.12 13.50 -0.79
CA CYS A 111 -0.88 13.96 0.16
C CYS A 111 -0.70 15.46 0.50
N ARG A 112 0.53 15.92 0.66
CA ARG A 112 0.81 17.34 0.86
C ARG A 112 0.37 18.19 -0.34
N GLU A 113 0.67 17.75 -1.54
CA GLU A 113 0.23 18.42 -2.77
C GLU A 113 -1.31 18.52 -2.85
N SER A 114 -2.00 17.51 -2.33
CA SER A 114 -3.47 17.45 -2.33
C SER A 114 -4.12 18.18 -1.15
N GLY A 115 -3.32 18.80 -0.28
CA GLY A 115 -3.83 19.53 0.87
C GLY A 115 -4.29 18.67 2.04
N CYS A 116 -3.81 17.43 2.13
CA CYS A 116 -4.16 16.52 3.23
C CYS A 116 -3.65 17.08 4.56
N TYR A 117 -4.45 16.93 5.61
CA TYR A 117 -4.05 17.29 6.95
C TYR A 117 -3.27 16.18 7.65
N GLU A 118 -3.45 14.93 7.24
CA GLU A 118 -2.69 13.80 7.78
C GLU A 118 -2.68 12.62 6.80
N VAL A 119 -1.81 11.64 7.09
CA VAL A 119 -1.75 10.34 6.41
C VAL A 119 -1.91 9.26 7.49
N GLU A 120 -2.78 8.30 7.23
CA GLU A 120 -3.08 7.20 8.15
C GLU A 120 -2.64 5.87 7.53
N VAL A 121 -2.23 4.93 8.37
CA VAL A 121 -1.98 3.54 7.99
C VAL A 121 -2.35 2.65 9.17
N SER A 122 -2.97 1.50 8.88
CA SER A 122 -3.23 0.50 9.91
C SER A 122 -2.42 -0.77 9.64
N THR A 123 -2.06 -1.45 10.71
CA THR A 123 -1.39 -2.74 10.65
C THR A 123 -1.81 -3.57 11.85
N GLU A 124 -1.67 -4.89 11.75
CA GLU A 124 -1.98 -5.76 12.87
C GLU A 124 -1.15 -5.38 14.09
N LYS A 125 -1.78 -5.37 15.26
CA LYS A 125 -1.13 -5.01 16.52
C LYS A 125 0.08 -5.91 16.81
N SER A 126 0.01 -7.17 16.42
CA SER A 126 1.09 -8.15 16.59
C SER A 126 2.24 -7.99 15.59
N ASN A 127 2.03 -7.21 14.51
CA ASN A 127 3.06 -6.98 13.50
C ASN A 127 4.04 -5.91 13.96
N THR A 128 4.93 -6.29 14.88
CA THR A 128 5.90 -5.37 15.49
C THR A 128 6.90 -4.82 14.46
N LYS A 129 7.22 -5.60 13.44
CA LYS A 129 8.14 -5.19 12.38
C LYS A 129 7.55 -4.04 11.55
N ALA A 130 6.28 -4.16 11.13
CA ALA A 130 5.60 -3.10 10.40
C ALA A 130 5.41 -1.85 11.26
N ARG A 131 5.00 -2.02 12.51
CA ARG A 131 4.83 -0.90 13.45
C ARG A 131 6.13 -0.12 13.62
N ARG A 132 7.25 -0.81 13.78
CA ARG A 132 8.57 -0.20 13.89
C ARG A 132 8.95 0.53 12.62
N PHE A 133 8.69 -0.08 11.46
CA PHE A 133 8.95 0.54 10.16
C PHE A 133 8.19 1.87 10.01
N TYR A 134 6.89 1.89 10.30
CA TYR A 134 6.10 3.11 10.17
C TYR A 134 6.56 4.20 11.15
N LYS A 135 6.99 3.83 12.35
CA LYS A 135 7.60 4.80 13.28
C LYS A 135 8.84 5.45 12.69
N THR A 136 9.69 4.69 12.00
CA THR A 136 10.87 5.26 11.32
C THR A 136 10.49 6.21 10.18
N CYS A 137 9.28 6.09 9.65
CA CYS A 137 8.74 7.00 8.62
C CYS A 137 8.06 8.25 9.22
N GLY A 138 7.95 8.33 10.56
CA GLY A 138 7.36 9.46 11.26
C GLY A 138 5.92 9.25 11.75
N PHE A 139 5.36 8.06 11.56
CA PHE A 139 4.02 7.76 12.05
C PHE A 139 4.03 7.51 13.56
N GLU A 140 2.97 7.93 14.23
CA GLU A 140 2.76 7.73 15.66
C GLU A 140 1.50 6.90 15.88
N GLU A 141 1.47 6.11 16.95
CA GLU A 141 0.31 5.32 17.32
C GLU A 141 -0.62 6.20 18.20
N ASP A 142 -1.59 6.83 17.59
CA ASP A 142 -2.46 7.81 18.24
C ASP A 142 -3.92 7.32 18.33
N ALA A 143 -4.47 6.77 17.26
CA ALA A 143 -5.85 6.32 17.21
C ALA A 143 -5.96 4.80 17.39
N VAL A 144 -7.17 4.35 17.72
CA VAL A 144 -7.50 2.92 17.80
C VAL A 144 -8.41 2.55 16.65
N LEU A 145 -8.05 1.53 15.89
CA LEU A 145 -8.88 0.98 14.83
C LEU A 145 -9.88 -0.01 15.44
N LEU A 146 -11.17 0.23 15.20
CA LEU A 146 -12.26 -0.66 15.63
C LEU A 146 -12.82 -1.32 14.37
N GLU A 147 -12.91 -2.64 14.38
CA GLU A 147 -13.33 -3.41 13.21
C GLU A 147 -14.51 -4.31 13.57
N LEU A 148 -15.48 -4.42 12.66
CA LEU A 148 -16.60 -5.35 12.76
C LEU A 148 -16.68 -6.12 11.44
N GLY A 149 -16.42 -7.42 11.48
CA GLY A 149 -16.57 -8.29 10.31
C GLY A 149 -18.04 -8.46 9.94
N LEU A 150 -18.34 -8.35 8.64
CA LEU A 150 -19.70 -8.45 8.13
C LEU A 150 -19.94 -9.76 7.37
N ILE A 151 -18.88 -10.48 7.07
CA ILE A 151 -18.96 -11.77 6.36
C ILE A 151 -18.53 -12.86 7.34
N GLU A 152 -19.40 -13.86 7.56
CA GLU A 152 -19.05 -15.02 8.38
C GLU A 152 -18.13 -15.95 7.59
N PRO A 153 -17.21 -16.69 8.25
CA PRO A 153 -16.23 -17.56 7.58
C PRO A 153 -16.85 -18.63 6.67
N ASN A 154 -18.14 -18.92 6.81
CA ASN A 154 -18.84 -19.96 6.06
C ASN A 154 -19.85 -19.41 5.02
N ASP A 155 -19.84 -18.11 4.78
CA ASP A 155 -20.80 -17.46 3.87
C ASP A 155 -20.22 -17.23 2.46
N GLU A 156 -19.35 -18.10 1.98
CA GLU A 156 -18.83 -18.07 0.62
C GLU A 156 -19.79 -18.76 -0.37
#